data_2c71a215a5376b8c05faffcdf658f385
#
_entry.id   2c71a215a5376b8c05faffcdf658f385
#
_cell.length_a   1.000
_cell.length_b   1.000
_cell.length_c   1.000
_cell.angle_alpha   90.00
_cell.angle_beta   90.00
_cell.angle_gamma   90.00
#
_symmetry.space_group_name_H-M   'P 1'
#
loop_
_entity.id
_entity.type
_entity.pdbx_description
1 polymer ?
#
loop_
_entity_poly.entity_id
_entity_poly.type
_entity_poly.pdbx_seq_one_letter_code
_entity_poly.pdbx_strand_id
1 'polypeptide(L)'
;MASAELRIINRRIKSVKSTKKITRAMELIASSRIVKAQQRLTSSNNYTNLLAQIVEELTGSGEMPTSPTIEGTKKITLVVITSDRGLAGAYNTNILKLAEIRKGEYENLGNQVELSLIHI
;
A
#
# COMPACT_ATOMS: atom_id res chain seq x y z
N MET A 1 -24.15 46.58 8.31
CA MET A 1 -24.05 45.10 8.60
C MET A 1 -23.72 44.29 7.35
N ALA A 2 -24.40 44.48 6.22
CA ALA A 2 -24.13 43.78 4.95
C ALA A 2 -22.65 43.83 4.48
N SER A 3 -21.93 44.94 4.73
CA SER A 3 -20.52 45.06 4.29
C SER A 3 -19.54 44.19 5.08
N ALA A 4 -19.83 43.84 6.32
CA ALA A 4 -18.99 42.97 7.15
C ALA A 4 -19.17 41.50 6.73
N GLU A 5 -20.39 41.07 6.49
CA GLU A 5 -20.70 39.72 6.00
C GLU A 5 -20.10 39.47 4.61
N LEU A 6 -20.21 40.46 3.70
CA LEU A 6 -19.60 40.42 2.38
C LEU A 6 -18.06 40.23 2.46
N ARG A 7 -17.40 40.91 3.40
CA ARG A 7 -15.95 40.72 3.61
C ARG A 7 -15.60 39.32 4.08
N ILE A 8 -16.40 38.75 4.98
CA ILE A 8 -16.21 37.39 5.48
C ILE A 8 -16.38 36.38 4.35
N ILE A 9 -17.43 36.53 3.55
CA ILE A 9 -17.70 35.65 2.40
C ILE A 9 -16.56 35.75 1.38
N ASN A 10 -16.14 36.97 1.03
CA ASN A 10 -15.03 37.15 0.09
C ASN A 10 -13.72 36.53 0.59
N ARG A 11 -13.42 36.63 1.89
CA ARG A 11 -12.26 35.98 2.50
C ARG A 11 -12.36 34.46 2.39
N ARG A 12 -13.52 33.87 2.64
CA ARG A 12 -13.77 32.43 2.49
C ARG A 12 -13.61 31.99 1.03
N ILE A 13 -14.18 32.73 0.09
CA ILE A 13 -14.01 32.45 -1.36
C ILE A 13 -12.52 32.46 -1.74
N LYS A 14 -11.76 33.46 -1.27
CA LYS A 14 -10.32 33.54 -1.54
C LYS A 14 -9.54 32.34 -0.97
N SER A 15 -9.87 31.94 0.26
CA SER A 15 -9.27 30.78 0.92
C SER A 15 -9.57 29.49 0.15
N VAL A 16 -10.83 29.27 -0.21
CA VAL A 16 -11.25 28.08 -1.00
C VAL A 16 -10.58 28.05 -2.36
N LYS A 17 -10.49 29.21 -3.06
CA LYS A 17 -9.78 29.31 -4.33
C LYS A 17 -8.30 28.95 -4.20
N SER A 18 -7.65 29.37 -3.11
CA SER A 18 -6.25 29.01 -2.83
C SER A 18 -6.10 27.49 -2.59
N THR A 19 -6.95 26.92 -1.73
CA THR A 19 -6.97 25.48 -1.47
C THR A 19 -7.21 24.67 -2.74
N LYS A 20 -8.15 25.10 -3.59
CA LYS A 20 -8.40 24.47 -4.89
C LYS A 20 -7.14 24.41 -5.77
N LYS A 21 -6.35 25.50 -5.82
CA LYS A 21 -5.10 25.53 -6.59
C LYS A 21 -4.07 24.53 -6.06
N ILE A 22 -3.94 24.46 -4.72
CA ILE A 22 -3.03 23.51 -4.06
C ILE A 22 -3.46 22.07 -4.38
N THR A 23 -4.74 21.76 -4.20
CA THR A 23 -5.27 20.40 -4.47
C THR A 23 -5.06 20.01 -5.94
N ARG A 24 -5.25 20.95 -6.86
CA ARG A 24 -5.00 20.67 -8.29
C ARG A 24 -3.53 20.40 -8.59
N ALA A 25 -2.62 21.15 -7.95
CA ALA A 25 -1.19 20.88 -8.07
C ALA A 25 -0.82 19.51 -7.50
N MET A 26 -1.39 19.13 -6.34
CA MET A 26 -1.18 17.81 -5.75
C MET A 26 -1.71 16.67 -6.65
N GLU A 27 -2.85 16.88 -7.29
CA GLU A 27 -3.41 15.92 -8.26
C GLU A 27 -2.46 15.68 -9.44
N LEU A 28 -1.88 16.75 -10.01
CA LEU A 28 -0.93 16.64 -11.11
C LEU A 28 0.36 15.91 -10.69
N ILE A 29 0.88 16.22 -9.50
CA ILE A 29 2.05 15.53 -8.95
C ILE A 29 1.75 14.04 -8.72
N ALA A 30 0.61 13.73 -8.12
CA ALA A 30 0.19 12.35 -7.87
C ALA A 30 0.04 11.56 -9.18
N SER A 31 -0.62 12.14 -10.19
CA SER A 31 -0.77 11.52 -11.52
C SER A 31 0.58 11.21 -12.16
N SER A 32 1.54 12.13 -12.10
CA SER A 32 2.89 11.90 -12.61
C SER A 32 3.61 10.77 -11.87
N ARG A 33 3.44 10.68 -10.55
CA ARG A 33 4.05 9.60 -9.73
C ARG A 33 3.45 8.23 -10.06
N ILE A 34 2.13 8.16 -10.29
CA ILE A 34 1.45 6.92 -10.70
C ILE A 34 2.03 6.39 -12.01
N VAL A 35 2.16 7.25 -13.01
CA VAL A 35 2.75 6.87 -14.31
C VAL A 35 4.17 6.31 -14.14
N LYS A 36 5.01 6.99 -13.34
CA LYS A 36 6.37 6.50 -13.06
C LYS A 36 6.38 5.16 -12.32
N ALA A 37 5.48 4.96 -11.36
CA ALA A 37 5.35 3.71 -10.63
C ALA A 37 4.92 2.57 -11.56
N GLN A 38 3.94 2.80 -12.44
CA GLN A 38 3.49 1.85 -13.44
C GLN A 38 4.61 1.48 -14.43
N GLN A 39 5.38 2.45 -14.90
CA GLN A 39 6.53 2.19 -15.77
C GLN A 39 7.58 1.32 -15.09
N ARG A 40 7.89 1.56 -13.82
CA ARG A 40 8.81 0.73 -13.04
C ARG A 40 8.28 -0.70 -12.88
N LEU A 41 7.00 -0.85 -12.60
CA LEU A 41 6.35 -2.15 -12.49
C LEU A 41 6.47 -2.92 -13.81
N THR A 42 6.12 -2.28 -14.92
CA THR A 42 6.20 -2.90 -16.25
C THR A 42 7.63 -3.30 -16.62
N SER A 43 8.63 -2.46 -16.32
CA SER A 43 10.02 -2.79 -16.60
C SER A 43 10.58 -3.91 -15.72
N SER A 44 10.06 -4.10 -14.49
CA SER A 44 10.47 -5.19 -13.61
C SER A 44 9.78 -6.53 -13.90
N ASN A 45 8.65 -6.52 -14.60
CA ASN A 45 7.87 -7.74 -14.87
C ASN A 45 8.67 -8.81 -15.62
N ASN A 46 9.46 -8.41 -16.61
CA ASN A 46 10.29 -9.37 -17.36
C ASN A 46 11.29 -10.09 -16.45
N TYR A 47 11.95 -9.35 -15.56
CA TYR A 47 12.87 -9.93 -14.59
C TYR A 47 12.16 -10.88 -13.64
N THR A 48 11.02 -10.45 -13.09
CA THR A 48 10.22 -11.24 -12.14
C THR A 48 9.71 -12.53 -12.78
N ASN A 49 9.23 -12.47 -14.03
CA ASN A 49 8.75 -13.63 -14.76
C ASN A 49 9.88 -14.62 -15.05
N LEU A 50 11.03 -14.11 -15.45
CA LEU A 50 12.20 -14.96 -15.71
C LEU A 50 12.70 -15.64 -14.43
N LEU A 51 12.72 -14.91 -13.32
CA LEU A 51 13.08 -15.45 -12.01
C LEU A 51 12.09 -16.55 -11.58
N ALA A 52 10.78 -16.32 -11.78
CA ALA A 52 9.75 -17.30 -11.47
C ALA A 52 9.93 -18.60 -12.30
N GLN A 53 10.25 -18.48 -13.59
CA GLN A 53 10.52 -19.64 -14.45
C GLN A 53 11.75 -20.43 -13.97
N ILE A 54 12.84 -19.75 -13.63
CA ILE A 54 14.05 -20.39 -13.10
C ILE A 54 13.74 -21.14 -11.80
N VAL A 55 12.99 -20.51 -10.89
CA VAL A 55 12.60 -21.16 -9.64
C VAL A 55 11.71 -22.37 -9.89
N GLU A 56 10.79 -22.30 -10.86
CA GLU A 56 9.92 -23.42 -11.24
C GLU A 56 10.71 -24.59 -11.84
N GLU A 57 11.66 -24.31 -12.71
CA GLU A 57 12.54 -25.31 -13.29
C GLU A 57 13.41 -26.01 -12.23
N LEU A 58 14.01 -25.24 -11.32
CA LEU A 58 14.85 -25.79 -10.26
C LEU A 58 14.04 -26.59 -9.22
N THR A 59 12.82 -26.16 -8.90
CA THR A 59 11.94 -26.94 -8.02
C THR A 59 11.40 -28.20 -8.69
N GLY A 60 11.11 -28.12 -9.96
CA GLY A 60 10.65 -29.27 -10.78
C GLY A 60 11.72 -30.32 -11.01
N SER A 61 13.00 -29.92 -11.10
CA SER A 61 14.15 -30.84 -11.22
C SER A 61 14.56 -31.50 -9.90
N GLY A 62 14.01 -31.06 -8.76
CA GLY A 62 14.39 -31.56 -7.43
C GLY A 62 15.76 -31.09 -6.93
N GLU A 63 16.40 -30.17 -7.67
CA GLU A 63 17.73 -29.64 -7.32
C GLU A 63 17.67 -28.54 -6.23
N MET A 64 16.51 -27.91 -6.06
CA MET A 64 16.33 -27.02 -4.92
C MET A 64 16.04 -27.82 -3.65
N PRO A 65 16.74 -27.53 -2.55
CA PRO A 65 16.36 -28.10 -1.25
C PRO A 65 14.93 -27.68 -0.98
N THR A 66 14.03 -28.64 -0.93
CA THR A 66 12.68 -28.43 -0.42
C THR A 66 12.83 -27.81 0.96
N SER A 67 12.21 -26.66 1.17
CA SER A 67 12.20 -26.04 2.49
C SER A 67 11.90 -27.13 3.53
N PRO A 68 12.74 -27.32 4.55
CA PRO A 68 12.50 -28.38 5.52
C PRO A 68 11.07 -28.20 6.03
N THR A 69 10.28 -29.27 5.92
CA THR A 69 8.94 -29.31 6.51
C THR A 69 9.15 -29.21 8.01
N ILE A 70 9.04 -28.02 8.55
CA ILE A 70 9.11 -27.80 9.98
C ILE A 70 7.82 -28.40 10.54
N GLU A 71 7.94 -29.60 11.10
CA GLU A 71 6.85 -30.17 11.89
C GLU A 71 6.63 -29.27 13.11
N GLY A 72 5.47 -28.66 13.19
CA GLY A 72 5.11 -27.76 14.28
C GLY A 72 4.28 -26.56 13.83
N THR A 73 4.14 -25.62 14.72
CA THR A 73 3.42 -24.36 14.48
C THR A 73 4.07 -23.60 13.32
N LYS A 74 3.34 -23.38 12.23
CA LYS A 74 3.83 -22.60 11.10
C LYS A 74 3.96 -21.13 11.50
N LYS A 75 5.12 -20.54 11.20
CA LYS A 75 5.34 -19.11 11.35
C LYS A 75 4.93 -18.39 10.08
N ILE A 76 3.96 -17.48 10.20
CA ILE A 76 3.44 -16.68 9.10
C ILE A 76 3.83 -15.23 9.32
N THR A 77 4.49 -14.62 8.34
CA THR A 77 4.74 -13.17 8.34
C THR A 77 3.72 -12.48 7.46
N LEU A 78 2.89 -11.63 8.06
CA LEU A 78 1.91 -10.81 7.36
C LEU A 78 2.51 -9.44 7.07
N VAL A 79 2.80 -9.15 5.81
CA VAL A 79 3.34 -7.86 5.37
C VAL A 79 2.19 -6.91 5.07
N VAL A 80 2.11 -5.83 5.84
CA VAL A 80 1.06 -4.81 5.73
C VAL A 80 1.64 -3.54 5.14
N ILE A 81 1.16 -3.15 3.96
CA ILE A 81 1.65 -1.97 3.23
C ILE A 81 0.65 -0.83 3.38
N THR A 82 1.07 0.26 4.00
CA THR A 82 0.26 1.45 4.23
C THR A 82 0.87 2.68 3.56
N SER A 83 0.09 3.76 3.42
CA SER A 83 0.61 5.01 2.91
C SER A 83 1.32 5.80 4.03
N ASP A 84 2.47 6.39 3.69
CA ASP A 84 3.26 7.24 4.60
C ASP A 84 2.57 8.60 4.87
N ARG A 85 1.79 9.08 3.92
CA ARG A 85 1.12 10.38 4.01
C ARG A 85 -0.39 10.24 4.16
N GLY A 86 -0.99 11.21 4.87
CA GLY A 86 -2.43 11.35 4.97
C GLY A 86 -3.11 11.75 3.65
N LEU A 87 -4.35 12.19 3.74
CA LEU A 87 -5.23 12.54 2.62
C LEU A 87 -5.63 11.35 1.72
N ALA A 88 -5.48 10.13 2.24
CA ALA A 88 -5.86 8.88 1.59
C ALA A 88 -7.24 8.35 2.10
N GLY A 89 -8.04 9.18 2.75
CA GLY A 89 -9.31 8.78 3.36
C GLY A 89 -9.11 7.70 4.44
N ALA A 90 -9.93 6.67 4.41
CA ALA A 90 -9.87 5.55 5.35
C ALA A 90 -8.90 4.43 4.93
N TYR A 91 -8.03 4.66 3.93
CA TYR A 91 -7.16 3.61 3.38
C TYR A 91 -6.35 2.90 4.46
N ASN A 92 -5.52 3.63 5.21
CA ASN A 92 -4.66 3.03 6.23
C ASN A 92 -5.48 2.31 7.31
N THR A 93 -6.57 2.92 7.77
CA THR A 93 -7.46 2.33 8.78
C THR A 93 -8.10 1.03 8.29
N ASN A 94 -8.54 0.98 7.04
CA ASN A 94 -9.15 -0.22 6.47
C ASN A 94 -8.12 -1.33 6.28
N ILE A 95 -6.91 -1.01 5.85
CA ILE A 95 -5.83 -2.00 5.71
C ILE A 95 -5.43 -2.58 7.08
N LEU A 96 -5.30 -1.75 8.11
CA LEU A 96 -4.97 -2.22 9.45
C LEU A 96 -6.07 -3.13 10.02
N LYS A 97 -7.35 -2.76 9.86
CA LYS A 97 -8.46 -3.63 10.26
C LYS A 97 -8.45 -4.98 9.53
N LEU A 98 -8.18 -4.96 8.24
CA LEU A 98 -8.06 -6.19 7.45
C LEU A 98 -6.88 -7.05 7.95
N ALA A 99 -5.76 -6.42 8.27
CA ALA A 99 -4.59 -7.12 8.80
C ALA A 99 -4.89 -7.79 10.15
N GLU A 100 -5.60 -7.10 11.05
CA GLU A 100 -6.03 -7.67 12.34
C GLU A 100 -6.96 -8.88 12.15
N ILE A 101 -7.94 -8.79 11.24
CA ILE A 101 -8.84 -9.89 10.92
C ILE A 101 -8.04 -11.09 10.39
N ARG A 102 -7.15 -10.88 9.42
CA ARG A 102 -6.33 -11.94 8.83
C ARG A 102 -5.38 -12.57 9.84
N LYS A 103 -4.78 -11.74 10.71
CA LYS A 103 -3.96 -12.23 11.82
C LYS A 103 -4.75 -13.20 12.70
N GLY A 104 -5.94 -12.80 13.15
CA GLY A 104 -6.80 -13.65 13.98
C GLY A 104 -7.22 -14.95 13.29
N GLU A 105 -7.52 -14.93 11.99
CA GLU A 105 -7.82 -16.13 11.21
C GLU A 105 -6.65 -17.13 11.23
N TYR A 106 -5.43 -16.67 10.99
CA TYR A 106 -4.24 -17.52 10.99
C TYR A 106 -3.86 -18.03 12.40
N GLU A 107 -4.00 -17.20 13.43
CA GLU A 107 -3.76 -17.60 14.83
C GLU A 107 -4.77 -18.67 15.28
N ASN A 108 -6.04 -18.56 14.89
CA ASN A 108 -7.08 -19.57 15.16
C ASN A 108 -6.79 -20.92 14.48
N LEU A 109 -6.03 -20.92 13.40
CA LEU A 109 -5.55 -22.12 12.73
C LEU A 109 -4.28 -22.73 13.39
N GLY A 110 -3.87 -22.20 14.53
CA GLY A 110 -2.70 -22.68 15.28
C GLY A 110 -1.36 -22.17 14.77
N ASN A 111 -1.33 -21.14 13.92
CA ASN A 111 -0.10 -20.56 13.40
C ASN A 111 0.41 -19.43 14.30
N GLN A 112 1.73 -19.23 14.32
CA GLN A 112 2.35 -18.07 14.92
C GLN A 112 2.42 -16.94 13.87
N VAL A 113 1.78 -15.80 14.13
CA VAL A 113 1.71 -14.69 13.16
C VAL A 113 2.57 -13.51 13.60
N GLU A 114 3.45 -13.09 12.71
CA GLU A 114 4.26 -11.89 12.86
C GLU A 114 3.78 -10.81 11.87
N LEU A 115 3.68 -9.56 12.33
CA LEU A 115 3.29 -8.42 11.49
C LEU A 115 4.53 -7.63 11.09
N SER A 116 4.68 -7.39 9.79
CA SER A 116 5.67 -6.46 9.24
C SER A 116 4.95 -5.28 8.59
N LEU A 117 5.22 -4.07 9.07
CA LEU A 117 4.61 -2.84 8.57
C LEU A 117 5.57 -2.12 7.63
N ILE A 118 5.10 -1.78 6.43
CA ILE A 118 5.83 -1.01 5.43
C ILE A 118 5.02 0.25 5.09
N HIS A 119 5.65 1.41 5.17
CA HIS A 119 5.08 2.69 4.77
C HIS A 119 5.66 3.14 3.42
N ILE A 120 4.75 3.47 2.48
CA ILE A 120 5.11 3.91 1.13
C ILE A 120 4.55 5.32 0.86
#